data_a824a4f1ed3f5e28fdcb22982c161caf
#
_entry.id   a824a4f1ed3f5e28fdcb22982c161caf
#
_cell.length_a   1.000
_cell.length_b   1.000
_cell.length_c   1.000
_cell.angle_alpha   90.00
_cell.angle_beta   90.00
_cell.angle_gamma   90.00
#
_symmetry.space_group_name_H-M   'P 1'
#
loop_
_entity.id
_entity.type
_entity.pdbx_description
1 polymer ?
#
loop_
_entity_poly.entity_id
_entity_poly.type
_entity_poly.pdbx_seq_one_letter_code
_entity_poly.pdbx_strand_id
1 'polypeptide(L)'
;METNKLLTRENHLTDELHVITYKMHKGLKLEYTEVFYLDYDVDEYTGLINRNKTSKHYTKSQVDRNIKALKNAYHIAKGAASPSEIINFRDKYQISASMLSIILGFSKNTISNIENEGVTSLPSGRLIKMCLDNKAIIYQYIQLCDDLDSRKKEEISRRLMEEIK
;
A
#
# COMPACT_ATOMS: atom_id res chain seq x y z
N MET A 1 -21.43 -7.21 18.52
CA MET A 1 -20.14 -6.49 18.47
C MET A 1 -19.06 -7.45 18.89
N GLU A 2 -18.27 -7.96 17.95
CA GLU A 2 -17.08 -8.73 18.31
C GLU A 2 -16.06 -7.74 18.87
N THR A 3 -15.77 -7.88 20.16
CA THR A 3 -14.69 -7.14 20.80
C THR A 3 -13.36 -7.70 20.29
N ASN A 4 -12.72 -6.99 19.39
CA ASN A 4 -11.37 -7.29 18.95
C ASN A 4 -10.41 -7.10 20.14
N LYS A 5 -10.00 -8.18 20.78
CA LYS A 5 -9.03 -8.10 21.86
C LYS A 5 -7.62 -8.09 21.33
N LEU A 6 -6.86 -7.10 21.75
CA LEU A 6 -5.41 -7.10 21.54
C LEU A 6 -4.81 -8.18 22.46
N LEU A 7 -4.20 -9.22 21.87
CA LEU A 7 -3.60 -10.28 22.65
C LEU A 7 -2.10 -10.18 22.75
N THR A 8 -1.64 -10.58 23.95
CA THR A 8 -0.23 -10.72 24.29
C THR A 8 0.26 -12.16 24.28
N ARG A 9 -0.54 -13.11 23.77
CA ARG A 9 -0.19 -14.52 23.77
C ARG A 9 0.81 -14.87 22.67
N GLU A 10 1.81 -15.68 23.04
CA GLU A 10 2.80 -16.23 22.11
C GLU A 10 2.28 -17.43 21.32
N ASN A 11 1.25 -18.14 21.84
CA ASN A 11 0.68 -19.32 21.20
C ASN A 11 -0.66 -19.00 20.53
N HIS A 12 -0.71 -19.21 19.23
CA HIS A 12 -1.90 -19.04 18.40
C HIS A 12 -2.40 -20.40 17.90
N LEU A 13 -3.72 -20.52 17.71
CA LEU A 13 -4.32 -21.71 17.14
C LEU A 13 -3.93 -21.93 15.67
N THR A 14 -3.75 -20.82 14.93
CA THR A 14 -3.43 -20.84 13.50
C THR A 14 -2.20 -20.01 13.23
N ASP A 15 -1.62 -20.21 12.03
CA ASP A 15 -0.72 -19.25 11.43
C ASP A 15 -1.46 -17.93 11.11
N GLU A 16 -0.72 -16.90 10.73
CA GLU A 16 -1.30 -15.64 10.32
C GLU A 16 -2.21 -15.83 9.10
N LEU A 17 -3.47 -15.43 9.24
CA LEU A 17 -4.46 -15.47 8.19
C LEU A 17 -4.53 -14.12 7.47
N HIS A 18 -4.75 -14.18 6.17
CA HIS A 18 -4.92 -13.02 5.29
C HIS A 18 -6.28 -13.15 4.61
N VAL A 19 -7.23 -12.31 4.99
CA VAL A 19 -8.62 -12.42 4.54
C VAL A 19 -9.10 -11.09 3.95
N ILE A 20 -9.70 -11.16 2.77
CA ILE A 20 -10.35 -10.00 2.16
C ILE A 20 -11.54 -9.59 3.03
N THR A 21 -11.51 -8.37 3.50
CA THR A 21 -12.49 -7.82 4.44
C THR A 21 -13.06 -6.52 3.90
N TYR A 22 -14.34 -6.30 4.13
CA TYR A 22 -15.05 -5.07 3.78
C TYR A 22 -15.34 -4.27 5.04
N LYS A 23 -15.06 -2.97 4.99
CA LYS A 23 -15.33 -2.07 6.10
C LYS A 23 -15.83 -0.72 5.61
N MET A 24 -16.82 -0.17 6.32
CA MET A 24 -17.23 1.21 6.13
C MET A 24 -16.22 2.15 6.79
N HIS A 25 -15.65 3.06 6.02
CA HIS A 25 -14.67 4.03 6.50
C HIS A 25 -14.92 5.37 5.81
N LYS A 26 -15.14 6.42 6.60
CA LYS A 26 -15.43 7.77 6.10
C LYS A 26 -16.52 7.81 5.01
N GLY A 27 -17.58 7.04 5.20
CA GLY A 27 -18.72 6.96 4.28
C GLY A 27 -18.52 6.08 3.05
N LEU A 28 -17.38 5.41 2.91
CA LEU A 28 -17.09 4.50 1.82
C LEU A 28 -17.00 3.05 2.30
N LYS A 29 -17.55 2.13 1.51
CA LYS A 29 -17.32 0.70 1.71
C LYS A 29 -16.00 0.32 1.04
N LEU A 30 -15.02 -0.01 1.85
CA LEU A 30 -13.67 -0.33 1.39
C LEU A 30 -13.39 -1.82 1.54
N GLU A 31 -12.62 -2.34 0.60
CA GLU A 31 -12.09 -3.69 0.62
C GLU A 31 -10.59 -3.62 0.92
N TYR A 32 -10.14 -4.44 1.87
CA TYR A 32 -8.72 -4.56 2.19
C TYR A 32 -8.40 -5.96 2.71
N THR A 33 -7.14 -6.34 2.68
CA THR A 33 -6.70 -7.61 3.26
C THR A 33 -6.42 -7.40 4.75
N GLU A 34 -7.23 -8.04 5.59
CA GLU A 34 -7.06 -8.06 7.04
C GLU A 34 -6.14 -9.20 7.44
N VAL A 35 -5.21 -8.94 8.34
CA VAL A 35 -4.30 -9.95 8.91
C VAL A 35 -4.60 -10.16 10.38
N PHE A 36 -4.68 -11.41 10.80
CA PHE A 36 -5.00 -11.80 12.17
C PHE A 36 -4.60 -13.25 12.45
N TYR A 37 -4.59 -13.60 13.72
CA TYR A 37 -4.56 -14.98 14.18
C TYR A 37 -5.95 -15.41 14.64
N LEU A 38 -6.27 -16.70 14.56
CA LEU A 38 -7.41 -17.28 15.25
C LEU A 38 -6.94 -17.95 16.54
N ASP A 39 -7.78 -17.89 17.56
CA ASP A 39 -7.62 -18.64 18.80
C ASP A 39 -9.01 -19.08 19.29
N TYR A 40 -9.02 -20.00 20.26
CA TYR A 40 -10.26 -20.35 20.93
C TYR A 40 -10.79 -19.20 21.78
N ASP A 41 -12.10 -19.12 21.88
CA ASP A 41 -12.73 -18.15 22.76
C ASP A 41 -12.45 -18.52 24.23
N VAL A 42 -12.08 -17.53 25.02
CA VAL A 42 -11.76 -17.68 26.45
C VAL A 42 -12.74 -16.83 27.24
N ASP A 43 -13.43 -17.45 28.20
CA ASP A 43 -14.27 -16.73 29.14
C ASP A 43 -13.40 -15.82 30.03
N GLU A 44 -13.69 -14.55 30.06
CA GLU A 44 -12.90 -13.55 30.78
C GLU A 44 -12.93 -13.72 32.30
N TYR A 45 -14.03 -14.27 32.84
CA TYR A 45 -14.23 -14.42 34.26
C TYR A 45 -13.67 -15.74 34.81
N THR A 46 -13.84 -16.82 34.05
CA THR A 46 -13.47 -18.16 34.50
C THR A 46 -12.16 -18.66 33.92
N GLY A 47 -11.65 -18.02 32.83
CA GLY A 47 -10.49 -18.51 32.10
C GLY A 47 -10.74 -19.79 31.31
N LEU A 48 -11.98 -20.27 31.25
CA LEU A 48 -12.33 -21.51 30.53
C LEU A 48 -12.25 -21.28 29.02
N ILE A 49 -11.63 -22.25 28.33
CA ILE A 49 -11.47 -22.25 26.90
C ILE A 49 -12.67 -22.92 26.24
N ASN A 50 -13.38 -22.20 25.36
CA ASN A 50 -14.43 -22.78 24.54
C ASN A 50 -13.85 -23.25 23.22
N ARG A 51 -13.63 -24.53 23.07
CA ARG A 51 -13.04 -25.15 21.86
C ARG A 51 -14.00 -25.20 20.66
N ASN A 52 -15.27 -24.90 20.85
CA ASN A 52 -16.27 -24.85 19.77
C ASN A 52 -16.40 -23.46 19.15
N LYS A 53 -15.74 -22.47 19.69
CA LYS A 53 -15.81 -21.09 19.22
C LYS A 53 -14.40 -20.52 19.05
N THR A 54 -14.15 -19.89 17.90
CA THR A 54 -12.90 -19.17 17.62
C THR A 54 -13.15 -17.66 17.58
N SER A 55 -12.14 -16.92 17.95
CA SER A 55 -12.14 -15.46 17.85
C SER A 55 -10.86 -14.97 17.16
N LYS A 56 -10.98 -13.82 16.50
CA LYS A 56 -9.83 -13.15 15.88
C LYS A 56 -8.97 -12.50 16.95
N HIS A 57 -7.67 -12.70 16.81
CA HIS A 57 -6.65 -12.13 17.67
C HIS A 57 -5.73 -11.24 16.86
N TYR A 58 -5.42 -10.08 17.40
CA TYR A 58 -4.55 -9.11 16.73
C TYR A 58 -3.35 -8.80 17.62
N THR A 59 -2.16 -8.95 17.07
CA THR A 59 -0.95 -8.36 17.65
C THR A 59 -0.91 -6.87 17.32
N LYS A 60 -0.08 -6.12 18.03
CA LYS A 60 0.13 -4.70 17.73
C LYS A 60 0.59 -4.50 16.27
N SER A 61 1.51 -5.32 15.81
CA SER A 61 1.98 -5.30 14.42
C SER A 61 0.85 -5.53 13.41
N GLN A 62 -0.05 -6.47 13.69
CA GLN A 62 -1.19 -6.75 12.81
C GLN A 62 -2.19 -5.59 12.82
N VAL A 63 -2.48 -4.99 13.98
CA VAL A 63 -3.34 -3.80 14.05
C VAL A 63 -2.76 -2.67 13.20
N ASP A 64 -1.45 -2.39 13.32
CA ASP A 64 -0.79 -1.34 12.54
C ASP A 64 -0.85 -1.62 11.03
N ARG A 65 -0.62 -2.88 10.61
CA ARG A 65 -0.73 -3.29 9.20
C ARG A 65 -2.16 -3.17 8.68
N ASN A 66 -3.17 -3.54 9.46
CA ASN A 66 -4.57 -3.44 9.08
C ASN A 66 -5.01 -1.97 8.94
N ILE A 67 -4.55 -1.09 9.82
CA ILE A 67 -4.80 0.35 9.73
C ILE A 67 -4.17 0.92 8.45
N LYS A 68 -2.93 0.56 8.14
CA LYS A 68 -2.25 1.00 6.92
C LYS A 68 -2.95 0.49 5.66
N ALA A 69 -3.38 -0.78 5.65
CA ALA A 69 -4.13 -1.37 4.55
C ALA A 69 -5.46 -0.65 4.30
N LEU A 70 -6.18 -0.32 5.36
CA LEU A 70 -7.44 0.43 5.28
C LEU A 70 -7.23 1.85 4.76
N LYS A 71 -6.22 2.55 5.26
CA LYS A 71 -5.84 3.90 4.78
C LYS A 71 -5.46 3.87 3.30
N ASN A 72 -4.67 2.89 2.88
CA ASN A 72 -4.29 2.71 1.49
C ASN A 72 -5.51 2.48 0.60
N ALA A 73 -6.42 1.60 1.00
CA ALA A 73 -7.68 1.38 0.29
C ALA A 73 -8.51 2.66 0.17
N TYR A 74 -8.57 3.46 1.22
CA TYR A 74 -9.25 4.75 1.20
C TYR A 74 -8.60 5.74 0.21
N HIS A 75 -7.29 5.86 0.24
CA HIS A 75 -6.56 6.75 -0.69
C HIS A 75 -6.75 6.33 -2.15
N ILE A 76 -6.69 5.01 -2.43
CA ILE A 76 -6.95 4.48 -3.78
C ILE A 76 -8.38 4.80 -4.23
N ALA A 77 -9.37 4.59 -3.37
CA ALA A 77 -10.76 4.93 -3.65
C ALA A 77 -10.97 6.43 -3.93
N LYS A 78 -10.11 7.27 -3.40
CA LYS A 78 -10.10 8.73 -3.61
C LYS A 78 -9.20 9.20 -4.76
N GLY A 79 -8.67 8.27 -5.54
CA GLY A 79 -7.92 8.57 -6.77
C GLY A 79 -6.40 8.57 -6.63
N ALA A 80 -5.86 8.05 -5.53
CA ALA A 80 -4.42 7.83 -5.40
C ALA A 80 -3.95 6.64 -6.22
N ALA A 81 -2.70 6.66 -6.67
CA ALA A 81 -2.07 5.50 -7.29
C ALA A 81 -1.95 4.34 -6.29
N SER A 82 -2.21 3.12 -6.76
CA SER A 82 -1.96 1.92 -5.97
C SER A 82 -0.49 1.50 -6.06
N PRO A 83 0.04 0.78 -5.05
CA PRO A 83 1.37 0.21 -5.12
C PRO A 83 1.59 -0.65 -6.37
N SER A 84 0.63 -1.47 -6.76
CA SER A 84 0.72 -2.33 -7.96
C SER A 84 0.78 -1.52 -9.25
N GLU A 85 0.04 -0.44 -9.37
CA GLU A 85 0.13 0.46 -10.54
C GLU A 85 1.52 1.07 -10.68
N ILE A 86 2.13 1.48 -9.57
CA ILE A 86 3.48 2.06 -9.57
C ILE A 86 4.51 1.00 -9.98
N ILE A 87 4.45 -0.19 -9.40
CA ILE A 87 5.36 -1.29 -9.74
C ILE A 87 5.23 -1.65 -11.22
N ASN A 88 4.01 -1.83 -11.72
CA ASN A 88 3.76 -2.17 -13.13
C ASN A 88 4.31 -1.10 -14.08
N PHE A 89 4.12 0.18 -13.76
CA PHE A 89 4.67 1.28 -14.55
C PHE A 89 6.20 1.24 -14.58
N ARG A 90 6.83 1.05 -13.43
CA ARG A 90 8.29 0.99 -13.35
C ARG A 90 8.87 -0.20 -14.12
N ASP A 91 8.27 -1.37 -13.98
CA ASP A 91 8.69 -2.57 -14.68
C ASP A 91 8.56 -2.40 -16.19
N LYS A 92 7.46 -1.82 -16.63
CA LYS A 92 7.18 -1.57 -18.04
C LYS A 92 8.23 -0.65 -18.70
N TYR A 93 8.60 0.43 -18.01
CA TYR A 93 9.53 1.42 -18.54
C TYR A 93 10.96 1.27 -18.00
N GLN A 94 11.22 0.23 -17.23
CA GLN A 94 12.53 -0.07 -16.64
C GLN A 94 13.10 1.13 -15.84
N ILE A 95 12.27 1.70 -14.99
CA ILE A 95 12.63 2.82 -14.10
C ILE A 95 12.72 2.29 -12.69
N SER A 96 13.84 2.53 -11.99
CA SER A 96 13.98 2.14 -10.58
C SER A 96 13.08 2.97 -9.68
N ALA A 97 12.72 2.45 -8.50
CA ALA A 97 11.92 3.19 -7.53
C ALA A 97 12.60 4.49 -7.09
N SER A 98 13.91 4.43 -6.88
CA SER A 98 14.72 5.59 -6.53
C SER A 98 14.74 6.64 -7.64
N MET A 99 14.87 6.21 -8.90
CA MET A 99 14.84 7.11 -10.05
C MET A 99 13.48 7.77 -10.24
N LEU A 100 12.39 7.02 -10.11
CA LEU A 100 11.04 7.59 -10.19
C LEU A 100 10.79 8.59 -9.07
N SER A 101 11.27 8.31 -7.86
CA SER A 101 11.19 9.25 -6.73
C SER A 101 11.86 10.59 -7.06
N ILE A 102 13.07 10.53 -7.57
CA ILE A 102 13.86 11.72 -7.95
C ILE A 102 13.19 12.48 -9.08
N ILE A 103 12.71 11.80 -10.11
CA ILE A 103 12.00 12.43 -11.25
C ILE A 103 10.80 13.22 -10.75
N LEU A 104 10.01 12.67 -9.84
CA LEU A 104 8.81 13.32 -9.32
C LEU A 104 9.10 14.39 -8.25
N GLY A 105 10.37 14.60 -7.89
CA GLY A 105 10.76 15.59 -6.89
C GLY A 105 10.62 15.14 -5.45
N PHE A 106 10.46 13.83 -5.22
CA PHE A 106 10.45 13.25 -3.89
C PHE A 106 11.84 12.87 -3.39
N SER A 107 11.95 12.54 -2.11
CA SER A 107 13.16 11.91 -1.59
C SER A 107 13.38 10.53 -2.19
N LYS A 108 14.63 10.09 -2.24
CA LYS A 108 15.07 8.87 -2.93
C LYS A 108 14.28 7.60 -2.59
N ASN A 109 13.80 7.47 -1.36
CA ASN A 109 13.13 6.27 -0.88
C ASN A 109 11.60 6.36 -0.91
N THR A 110 11.02 7.46 -1.36
CA THR A 110 9.57 7.70 -1.29
C THR A 110 8.78 6.66 -2.07
N ILE A 111 9.13 6.37 -3.30
CA ILE A 111 8.39 5.41 -4.13
C ILE A 111 8.50 3.99 -3.56
N SER A 112 9.68 3.54 -3.12
CA SER A 112 9.81 2.22 -2.51
C SER A 112 9.00 2.08 -1.22
N ASN A 113 8.94 3.13 -0.41
CA ASN A 113 8.09 3.14 0.79
C ASN A 113 6.60 3.06 0.42
N ILE A 114 6.17 3.78 -0.61
CA ILE A 114 4.78 3.73 -1.10
C ILE A 114 4.44 2.33 -1.64
N GLU A 115 5.33 1.69 -2.37
CA GLU A 115 5.14 0.32 -2.87
C GLU A 115 4.96 -0.70 -1.74
N ASN A 116 5.63 -0.48 -0.61
CA ASN A 116 5.53 -1.37 0.55
C ASN A 116 4.34 -1.05 1.47
N GLU A 117 3.98 0.21 1.63
CA GLU A 117 3.04 0.65 2.67
C GLU A 117 1.83 1.43 2.15
N GLY A 118 1.80 1.80 0.87
CA GLY A 118 0.82 2.72 0.30
C GLY A 118 1.21 4.19 0.47
N VAL A 119 0.45 5.08 -0.14
CA VAL A 119 0.71 6.52 -0.08
C VAL A 119 0.42 7.08 1.32
N THR A 120 1.22 8.02 1.76
CA THR A 120 1.08 8.67 3.07
C THR A 120 0.08 9.82 3.04
N SER A 121 -0.17 10.40 1.87
CA SER A 121 -1.11 11.50 1.71
C SER A 121 -1.87 11.41 0.39
N LEU A 122 -3.10 11.89 0.38
CA LEU A 122 -3.92 11.91 -0.82
C LEU A 122 -3.35 12.83 -1.93
N PRO A 123 -2.83 14.04 -1.63
CA PRO A 123 -2.21 14.88 -2.67
C PRO A 123 -1.05 14.19 -3.39
N SER A 124 -0.13 13.58 -2.66
CA SER A 124 0.98 12.81 -3.26
C SER A 124 0.49 11.64 -4.09
N GLY A 125 -0.49 10.89 -3.57
CA GLY A 125 -1.08 9.76 -4.28
C GLY A 125 -1.76 10.14 -5.58
N ARG A 126 -2.49 11.25 -5.60
CA ARG A 126 -3.15 11.79 -6.81
C ARG A 126 -2.13 12.33 -7.82
N LEU A 127 -1.10 13.02 -7.35
CA LEU A 127 0.00 13.49 -8.21
C LEU A 127 0.65 12.30 -8.94
N ILE A 128 0.99 11.25 -8.20
CA ILE A 128 1.57 10.04 -8.78
C ILE A 128 0.60 9.42 -9.79
N LYS A 129 -0.66 9.25 -9.44
CA LYS A 129 -1.69 8.69 -10.34
C LYS A 129 -1.78 9.46 -11.66
N MET A 130 -1.85 10.77 -11.60
CA MET A 130 -1.91 11.63 -12.79
C MET A 130 -0.65 11.49 -13.66
N CYS A 131 0.52 11.38 -13.02
CA CYS A 131 1.77 11.15 -13.73
C CYS A 131 1.80 9.79 -14.43
N LEU A 132 1.36 8.71 -13.76
CA LEU A 132 1.35 7.36 -14.34
C LEU A 132 0.35 7.26 -15.51
N ASP A 133 -0.77 7.95 -15.43
CA ASP A 133 -1.81 7.93 -16.46
C ASP A 133 -1.51 8.84 -17.65
N ASN A 134 -0.54 9.74 -17.51
CA ASN A 134 -0.20 10.70 -18.55
C ASN A 134 1.32 10.81 -18.76
N LYS A 135 1.82 10.12 -19.78
CA LYS A 135 3.25 10.10 -20.14
C LYS A 135 3.82 11.49 -20.43
N ALA A 136 3.03 12.40 -20.95
CA ALA A 136 3.47 13.77 -21.24
C ALA A 136 3.84 14.51 -19.96
N ILE A 137 3.13 14.27 -18.87
CA ILE A 137 3.46 14.84 -17.56
C ILE A 137 4.77 14.27 -17.04
N ILE A 138 4.97 12.94 -17.10
CA ILE A 138 6.24 12.30 -16.72
C ILE A 138 7.41 12.87 -17.54
N TYR A 139 7.21 13.04 -18.84
CA TYR A 139 8.23 13.63 -19.71
C TYR A 139 8.64 15.03 -19.24
N GLN A 140 7.67 15.87 -18.88
CA GLN A 140 7.94 17.20 -18.34
C GLN A 140 8.71 17.14 -17.01
N TYR A 141 8.35 16.23 -16.10
CA TYR A 141 9.09 16.01 -14.85
C TYR A 141 10.54 15.57 -15.11
N ILE A 142 10.77 14.71 -16.10
CA ILE A 142 12.12 14.29 -16.47
C ILE A 142 12.95 15.50 -16.92
N GLN A 143 12.37 16.40 -17.71
CA GLN A 143 13.07 17.61 -18.16
C GLN A 143 13.42 18.56 -17.01
N LEU A 144 12.56 18.64 -16.00
CA LEU A 144 12.78 19.46 -14.80
C LEU A 144 13.77 18.87 -13.80
N CYS A 145 14.10 17.58 -13.92
CA CYS A 145 14.94 16.87 -12.97
C CYS A 145 16.43 17.21 -13.16
N ASP A 146 17.01 17.94 -12.23
CA ASP A 146 18.43 18.31 -12.27
C ASP A 146 19.38 17.17 -11.87
N ASP A 147 18.88 16.16 -11.16
CA ASP A 147 19.66 15.01 -10.69
C ASP A 147 19.96 13.96 -11.77
N LEU A 148 19.36 14.10 -12.95
CA LEU A 148 19.62 13.24 -14.08
C LEU A 148 20.48 13.97 -15.12
N ASP A 149 21.52 13.28 -15.62
CA ASP A 149 22.28 13.76 -16.76
C ASP A 149 21.47 13.67 -18.07
N SER A 150 21.91 14.38 -19.10
CA SER A 150 21.22 14.45 -20.39
C SER A 150 21.04 13.07 -21.02
N ARG A 151 22.02 12.18 -20.85
CA ARG A 151 22.00 10.81 -21.40
C ARG A 151 20.89 9.98 -20.75
N LYS A 152 20.74 10.02 -19.43
CA LYS A 152 19.69 9.30 -18.71
C LYS A 152 18.30 9.88 -19.01
N LYS A 153 18.17 11.20 -19.08
CA LYS A 153 16.93 11.86 -19.50
C LYS A 153 16.47 11.37 -20.87
N GLU A 154 17.37 11.31 -21.82
CA GLU A 154 17.12 10.86 -23.19
C GLU A 154 16.73 9.38 -23.24
N GLU A 155 17.44 8.53 -22.51
CA GLU A 155 17.18 7.09 -22.43
C GLU A 155 15.79 6.80 -21.86
N ILE A 156 15.41 7.41 -20.73
CA ILE A 156 14.11 7.22 -20.11
C ILE A 156 12.99 7.79 -20.98
N SER A 157 13.19 8.99 -21.54
CA SER A 157 12.22 9.62 -22.44
C SER A 157 11.95 8.76 -23.67
N ARG A 158 12.97 8.14 -24.23
CA ARG A 158 12.82 7.22 -25.36
C ARG A 158 11.95 6.02 -25.00
N ARG A 159 12.20 5.38 -23.85
CA ARG A 159 11.39 4.24 -23.37
C ARG A 159 9.92 4.62 -23.22
N LEU A 160 9.62 5.80 -22.70
CA LEU A 160 8.26 6.30 -22.56
C LEU A 160 7.57 6.55 -23.91
N MET A 161 8.32 6.95 -24.92
CA MET A 161 7.79 7.34 -26.25
C MET A 161 7.70 6.16 -27.24
N GLU A 162 8.43 5.09 -27.05
CA GLU A 162 8.46 3.93 -27.97
C GLU A 162 7.12 3.19 -28.10
N GLU A 163 6.18 3.40 -27.18
CA GLU A 163 4.84 2.79 -27.23
C GLU A 163 3.77 3.62 -27.98
N ILE A 164 4.14 4.75 -28.55
CA ILE A 164 3.20 5.60 -29.31
C ILE A 164 3.19 5.20 -30.80
N LYS A 165 3.61 3.99 -31.11
CA LYS A 165 3.52 3.44 -32.47
C LYS A 165 2.32 2.54 -32.64
#